data_461153458de4bf226ee6eb4ed21b10ff
#
_entry.id   461153458de4bf226ee6eb4ed21b10ff
#
_cell.length_a   1.000
_cell.length_b   1.000
_cell.length_c   1.000
_cell.angle_alpha   90.00
_cell.angle_beta   90.00
_cell.angle_gamma   90.00
#
_symmetry.space_group_name_H-M   'P 1'
#
loop_
_entity.id
_entity.type
_entity.pdbx_description
1 polymer ?
#
loop_
_entity_poly.entity_id
_entity_poly.type
_entity_poly.pdbx_seq_one_letter_code
_entity_poly.pdbx_strand_id
1 'polypeptide(L)' 'LTMICNIQDPLTKEDYSRDPRNVARKAVNFMKSQGIADKAQFGPEVEFFLFDDVRYDQASQHGYYFLDSVEG' A
#
# COMPACT_ATOMS: atom_id res chain seq x y z
N LEU A 1 11.23 8.96 10.74
CA LEU A 1 10.70 9.58 9.52
C LEU A 1 10.41 8.50 8.49
N THR A 2 9.19 8.45 7.98
CA THR A 2 8.79 7.56 6.88
C THR A 2 8.65 8.38 5.61
N MET A 3 9.25 7.90 4.53
CA MET A 3 9.15 8.51 3.20
C MET A 3 8.58 7.50 2.20
N ILE A 4 7.59 7.93 1.43
CA ILE A 4 7.05 7.14 0.33
C ILE A 4 7.78 7.53 -0.95
N CYS A 5 8.44 6.56 -1.59
CA CYS A 5 9.33 6.78 -2.72
C CYS A 5 8.87 6.02 -3.96
N ASN A 6 9.28 6.49 -5.13
CA ASN A 6 9.20 5.73 -6.37
C ASN A 6 10.40 4.77 -6.46
N ILE A 7 10.19 3.64 -7.11
CA ILE A 7 11.23 2.63 -7.33
C ILE A 7 11.76 2.79 -8.75
N GLN A 8 13.08 2.80 -8.88
CA GLN A 8 13.78 2.85 -10.16
C GLN A 8 14.76 1.69 -10.30
N ASP A 9 15.00 1.27 -11.51
CA ASP A 9 16.09 0.35 -11.81
C ASP A 9 17.43 1.01 -11.46
N PRO A 10 18.30 0.34 -10.69
CA PRO A 10 19.54 0.96 -10.24
C PRO A 10 20.57 1.19 -11.36
N LEU A 11 20.47 0.46 -12.46
CA LEU A 11 21.39 0.57 -13.59
C LEU A 11 20.87 1.55 -14.64
N THR A 12 19.64 1.35 -15.12
CA THR A 12 19.07 2.16 -16.19
C THR A 12 18.44 3.46 -15.72
N LYS A 13 18.13 3.55 -14.40
CA LYS A 13 17.41 4.69 -13.79
C LYS A 13 15.98 4.87 -14.33
N GLU A 14 15.47 3.89 -15.03
CA GLU A 14 14.10 3.87 -15.48
C GLU A 14 13.16 3.50 -14.32
N ASP A 15 11.94 3.96 -14.38
CA ASP A 15 10.92 3.63 -13.40
C ASP A 15 10.60 2.14 -13.43
N TYR A 16 10.66 1.50 -12.27
CA TYR A 16 10.36 0.07 -12.15
C TYR A 16 8.90 -0.21 -12.55
N SER A 17 8.73 -1.09 -13.52
CA SER A 17 7.43 -1.32 -14.18
C SER A 17 6.35 -1.87 -13.26
N ARG A 18 6.75 -2.56 -12.19
CA ARG A 18 5.86 -3.19 -11.19
C ARG A 18 5.73 -2.38 -9.90
N ASP A 19 6.35 -1.23 -9.81
CA ASP A 19 6.13 -0.31 -8.70
C ASP A 19 4.66 0.11 -8.68
N PRO A 20 3.90 -0.10 -7.57
CA PRO A 20 2.50 0.29 -7.48
C PRO A 20 2.25 1.76 -7.82
N ARG A 21 3.15 2.65 -7.45
CA ARG A 21 3.07 4.08 -7.78
C ARG A 21 3.23 4.31 -9.28
N ASN A 22 4.13 3.56 -9.92
CA ASN A 22 4.31 3.63 -11.38
C ASN A 22 3.10 3.04 -12.12
N VAL A 23 2.49 1.98 -11.61
CA VAL A 23 1.25 1.42 -12.17
C VAL A 23 0.12 2.44 -12.11
N ALA A 24 -0.08 3.12 -10.98
CA ALA A 24 -1.06 4.18 -10.84
C ALA A 24 -0.80 5.34 -11.82
N ARG A 25 0.46 5.75 -11.97
CA ARG A 25 0.85 6.79 -12.94
C ARG A 25 0.55 6.39 -14.38
N LYS A 26 0.85 5.14 -14.75
CA LYS A 26 0.48 4.61 -16.08
C LYS A 26 -1.02 4.63 -16.32
N ALA A 27 -1.83 4.26 -15.34
CA ALA A 27 -3.28 4.31 -15.43
C ALA A 27 -3.80 5.74 -15.65
N VAL A 28 -3.27 6.72 -14.90
CA VAL A 28 -3.63 8.13 -15.09
C VAL A 28 -3.21 8.63 -16.47
N ASN A 29 -2.02 8.28 -16.94
CA ASN A 29 -1.55 8.66 -18.27
C ASN A 29 -2.41 8.03 -19.38
N PHE A 30 -2.81 6.77 -19.20
CA PHE A 30 -3.73 6.11 -20.12
C PHE A 30 -5.10 6.80 -20.17
N MET A 31 -5.67 7.09 -19.01
CA MET A 31 -6.94 7.83 -18.91
C MET A 31 -6.88 9.15 -19.69
N LYS A 32 -5.79 9.92 -19.51
CA LYS A 32 -5.56 11.18 -20.23
C LYS A 32 -5.43 10.97 -21.73
N SER A 33 -4.65 9.97 -22.16
CA SER A 33 -4.43 9.68 -23.59
C SER A 33 -5.71 9.26 -24.32
N GLN A 34 -6.67 8.69 -23.59
CA GLN A 34 -7.98 8.31 -24.13
C GLN A 34 -9.00 9.45 -24.09
N GLY A 35 -8.65 10.60 -23.56
CA GLY A 35 -9.54 11.74 -23.45
C GLY A 35 -10.70 11.55 -22.47
N ILE A 36 -10.56 10.56 -21.53
CA ILE A 36 -11.62 10.27 -20.55
C ILE A 36 -11.68 11.35 -19.49
N ALA A 37 -10.53 11.71 -18.92
CA ALA A 37 -10.40 12.78 -17.93
C ALA A 37 -8.93 13.21 -17.84
N ASP A 38 -8.69 14.39 -17.31
CA ASP A 38 -7.35 14.93 -17.07
C ASP A 38 -6.89 14.76 -15.61
N LYS A 39 -7.81 14.42 -14.70
CA LYS A 39 -7.56 14.27 -13.27
C LYS A 39 -8.33 13.10 -12.68
N ALA A 40 -7.66 12.31 -11.84
CA ALA A 40 -8.27 11.31 -10.97
C ALA A 40 -8.10 11.71 -9.51
N GLN A 41 -9.15 11.57 -8.71
CA GLN A 41 -9.14 11.82 -7.27
C GLN A 41 -9.54 10.55 -6.54
N PHE A 42 -8.82 10.24 -5.47
CA PHE A 42 -9.06 9.09 -4.60
C PHE A 42 -9.18 9.57 -3.16
N GLY A 43 -10.14 9.05 -2.43
CA GLY A 43 -10.30 9.28 -0.99
C GLY A 43 -9.87 8.02 -0.25
N PRO A 44 -8.68 7.97 0.36
CA PRO A 44 -8.29 6.80 1.16
C PRO A 44 -9.13 6.74 2.43
N GLU A 45 -9.60 5.53 2.74
CA GLU A 45 -10.24 5.19 4.02
C GLU A 45 -9.26 4.36 4.83
N VAL A 46 -8.82 4.89 5.97
CA VAL A 46 -7.89 4.21 6.85
C VAL A 46 -8.68 3.52 7.94
N GLU A 47 -8.65 2.19 7.92
CA GLU A 47 -9.32 1.35 8.90
C GLU A 47 -8.33 0.75 9.88
N PHE A 48 -8.74 0.60 11.13
CA PHE A 48 -7.94 -0.04 12.16
C PHE A 48 -8.84 -0.69 13.22
N PHE A 49 -8.27 -1.62 13.95
CA PHE A 49 -8.94 -2.28 15.08
C PHE A 49 -8.40 -1.73 16.38
N LEU A 50 -9.30 -1.65 17.38
CA LEU A 50 -8.93 -1.39 18.77
C LEU A 50 -9.08 -2.67 19.57
N PHE A 51 -8.04 -3.01 20.32
CA PHE A 51 -8.03 -4.19 21.19
C PHE A 51 -7.77 -3.80 22.63
N ASP A 52 -8.40 -4.50 23.55
CA ASP A 52 -8.15 -4.34 24.99
C ASP A 52 -6.85 -5.04 25.41
N ASP A 53 -6.56 -6.18 24.78
CA ASP A 53 -5.31 -6.91 24.97
C ASP A 53 -4.86 -7.57 23.68
N VAL A 54 -3.55 -7.58 23.44
CA VAL A 54 -2.93 -8.26 22.31
C VAL A 54 -1.71 -9.03 22.80
N ARG A 55 -1.72 -10.34 22.57
CA ARG A 55 -0.59 -11.23 22.86
C ARG A 55 -0.24 -12.00 21.62
N TYR A 56 1.01 -12.01 21.24
CA TYR A 56 1.47 -12.76 20.09
C TYR A 56 2.93 -13.18 20.25
N ASP A 57 3.28 -14.23 19.56
CA ASP A 57 4.66 -14.63 19.35
C ASP A 57 4.80 -15.21 17.96
N GLN A 58 5.95 -14.98 17.34
CA GLN A 58 6.23 -15.47 16.00
C GLN A 58 7.71 -15.81 15.85
N ALA A 59 7.97 -17.04 15.47
CA ALA A 59 9.28 -17.55 15.14
C ALA A 59 9.22 -18.36 13.84
N SER A 60 10.37 -18.84 13.36
CA SER A 60 10.43 -19.66 12.15
C SER A 60 9.64 -20.97 12.23
N GLN A 61 9.41 -21.49 13.45
CA GLN A 61 8.77 -22.79 13.69
C GLN A 61 7.36 -22.69 14.24
N HIS A 62 6.95 -21.53 14.73
CA HIS A 62 5.63 -21.34 15.33
C HIS A 62 5.14 -19.90 15.22
N GLY A 63 3.86 -19.74 15.37
CA GLY A 63 3.22 -18.44 15.53
C GLY A 63 1.89 -18.60 16.22
N TYR A 64 1.53 -17.63 17.07
CA TYR A 64 0.20 -17.51 17.64
C TYR A 64 -0.14 -16.05 17.89
N TYR A 65 -1.43 -15.78 18.02
CA TYR A 65 -1.94 -14.50 18.49
C TYR A 65 -3.23 -14.70 19.31
N PHE A 66 -3.41 -13.85 20.27
CA PHE A 66 -4.66 -13.69 21.02
C PHE A 66 -5.05 -12.22 20.99
N LEU A 67 -6.29 -11.97 20.64
CA LEU A 67 -6.89 -10.65 20.60
C LEU A 67 -8.07 -10.63 21.57
N ASP A 68 -8.16 -9.61 22.38
CA ASP A 68 -9.29 -9.37 23.24
C ASP A 68 -9.89 -8.00 22.92
N SER A 69 -11.22 -7.97 22.78
CA SER A 69 -11.96 -6.75 22.46
C SER A 69 -13.39 -6.87 22.97
N VAL A 70 -13.90 -5.80 23.53
CA VAL A 70 -15.32 -5.72 23.94
C VAL A 70 -16.29 -5.82 22.76
N GLU A 71 -15.80 -5.61 21.55
CA GLU A 71 -16.55 -5.75 20.30
C GLU A 71 -16.44 -7.15 19.68
N GLY A 72 -15.56 -7.96 20.21
CA GLY A 72 -15.27 -9.32 19.70
C GLY A 72 -16.26 -10.40 20.11
#